data_e776a50d8fc7f330985218ba6a0f7447
#
_entry.id   e776a50d8fc7f330985218ba6a0f7447
#
_cell.length_a   1.000
_cell.length_b   1.000
_cell.length_c   1.000
_cell.angle_alpha   90.00
_cell.angle_beta   90.00
_cell.angle_gamma   90.00
#
_symmetry.space_group_name_H-M   'P 1'
#
loop_
_entity.id
_entity.type
_entity.pdbx_description
1 polymer ?
#
loop_
_entity_poly.entity_id
_entity_poly.type
_entity_poly.pdbx_seq_one_letter_code
_entity_poly.pdbx_strand_id
1 'polypeptide(L)'
;MKNLDPITLTVIQSGLQQVCNEMDLAFVRSAFSPVISEALDRSDGIYDKTNGELIAQGELGLPVFVGTMQFGTQCVIERAKNLQPGDVYIVNDPYLGGTHLMDVQIGRAHV
;
A
#
# COMPACT_ATOMS: atom_id res chain seq x y z
N MET A 1 -24.58 -6.42 8.20
CA MET A 1 -23.65 -5.28 8.15
C MET A 1 -24.39 -4.01 8.57
N LYS A 2 -23.92 -3.30 9.57
CA LYS A 2 -24.48 -1.98 9.88
C LYS A 2 -24.15 -1.04 8.73
N ASN A 3 -25.16 -0.47 8.08
CA ASN A 3 -24.94 0.58 7.11
C ASN A 3 -24.34 1.80 7.81
N LEU A 4 -23.13 2.18 7.43
CA LEU A 4 -22.54 3.43 7.85
C LEU A 4 -23.33 4.58 7.21
N ASP A 5 -23.59 5.64 7.97
CA ASP A 5 -24.15 6.85 7.38
C ASP A 5 -23.12 7.51 6.44
N PRO A 6 -23.58 8.25 5.41
CA PRO A 6 -22.67 8.81 4.40
C PRO A 6 -21.62 9.77 4.97
N ILE A 7 -21.93 10.48 6.03
CA ILE A 7 -21.00 11.42 6.69
C ILE A 7 -19.87 10.64 7.34
N THR A 8 -20.19 9.62 8.15
CA THR A 8 -19.20 8.76 8.78
C THR A 8 -18.31 8.07 7.75
N LEU A 9 -18.89 7.56 6.67
CA LEU A 9 -18.13 6.95 5.58
C LEU A 9 -17.14 7.94 4.96
N THR A 10 -17.58 9.15 4.66
CA THR A 10 -16.72 10.20 4.09
C THR A 10 -15.57 10.57 5.04
N VAL A 11 -15.84 10.67 6.33
CA VAL A 11 -14.80 10.97 7.35
C VAL A 11 -13.75 9.85 7.40
N ILE A 12 -14.18 8.59 7.38
CA ILE A 12 -13.27 7.43 7.36
C ILE A 12 -12.42 7.43 6.08
N GLN A 13 -13.04 7.61 4.92
CA GLN A 13 -12.32 7.65 3.64
C GLN A 13 -11.28 8.77 3.61
N SER A 14 -11.66 9.97 4.04
CA SER A 14 -10.75 11.12 4.10
C SER A 14 -9.60 10.88 5.10
N GLY A 15 -9.87 10.25 6.23
CA GLY A 15 -8.86 9.88 7.21
C GLY A 15 -7.86 8.87 6.67
N LEU A 16 -8.32 7.84 5.96
CA LEU A 16 -7.44 6.85 5.32
C LEU A 16 -6.60 7.48 4.20
N GLN A 17 -7.21 8.35 3.39
CA GLN A 17 -6.49 9.14 2.39
C GLN A 17 -5.38 9.98 3.02
N GLN A 18 -5.67 10.65 4.13
CA GLN A 18 -4.68 11.46 4.85
C GLN A 18 -3.52 10.60 5.37
N VAL A 19 -3.79 9.42 5.88
CA VAL A 19 -2.72 8.47 6.30
C VAL A 19 -1.81 8.13 5.12
N CYS A 20 -2.37 7.83 3.96
CA CYS A 20 -1.58 7.54 2.76
C CYS A 20 -0.74 8.76 2.34
N ASN A 21 -1.30 9.97 2.38
CA ASN A 21 -0.55 11.20 2.05
C ASN A 21 0.60 11.46 3.04
N GLU A 22 0.43 11.15 4.31
CA GLU A 22 1.51 11.24 5.31
C GLU A 22 2.60 10.20 5.09
N MET A 23 2.23 8.97 4.74
CA MET A 23 3.18 7.92 4.34
C MET A 23 4.01 8.35 3.14
N ASP A 24 3.36 8.89 2.13
CA ASP A 24 3.98 9.40 0.90
C ASP A 24 5.01 10.49 1.21
N LEU A 25 4.62 11.46 2.03
CA LEU A 25 5.52 12.54 2.46
C LEU A 25 6.72 12.02 3.27
N ALA A 26 6.49 11.08 4.17
CA ALA A 26 7.57 10.45 4.94
C ALA A 26 8.53 9.68 4.02
N PHE A 27 8.00 8.99 3.02
CA PHE A 27 8.78 8.25 2.04
C PHE A 27 9.68 9.18 1.21
N VAL A 28 9.14 10.28 0.69
CA VAL A 28 9.92 11.31 -0.04
C VAL A 28 11.06 11.85 0.81
N ARG A 29 10.76 12.23 2.06
CA ARG A 29 11.75 12.85 2.96
C ARG A 29 12.86 11.90 3.39
N SER A 30 12.61 10.60 3.37
CA SER A 30 13.59 9.56 3.72
C SER A 30 14.33 8.98 2.51
N ALA A 31 13.92 9.29 1.30
CA ALA A 31 14.50 8.73 0.09
C ALA A 31 15.88 9.35 -0.24
N PHE A 32 16.83 8.50 -0.56
CA PHE A 32 18.15 8.90 -1.07
C PHE A 32 18.22 8.95 -2.60
N SER A 33 17.32 8.23 -3.27
CA SER A 33 17.29 8.16 -4.73
C SER A 33 16.48 9.30 -5.33
N PRO A 34 17.04 10.08 -6.28
CA PRO A 34 16.28 11.09 -7.01
C PRO A 34 15.10 10.52 -7.81
N VAL A 35 15.19 9.27 -8.24
CA VAL A 35 14.09 8.58 -8.92
C VAL A 35 12.85 8.49 -8.01
N ILE A 36 13.06 8.25 -6.74
CA ILE A 36 11.97 8.20 -5.76
C ILE A 36 11.55 9.60 -5.30
N SER A 37 12.52 10.45 -4.92
CA SER A 37 12.22 11.75 -4.30
C SER A 37 11.79 12.84 -5.29
N GLU A 38 12.33 12.83 -6.52
CA GLU A 38 12.07 13.86 -7.52
C GLU A 38 11.16 13.37 -8.65
N ALA A 39 11.43 12.18 -9.19
CA ALA A 39 10.60 11.60 -10.24
C ALA A 39 9.32 10.93 -9.72
N LEU A 40 9.16 10.82 -8.39
CA LEU A 40 8.00 10.23 -7.72
C LEU A 40 7.73 8.77 -8.14
N ASP A 41 8.80 8.04 -8.48
CA ASP A 41 8.71 6.63 -8.90
C ASP A 41 8.52 5.72 -7.69
N ARG A 42 7.36 5.85 -7.09
CA ARG A 42 6.91 5.10 -5.92
C ARG A 42 5.40 5.10 -5.83
N SER A 43 4.87 4.27 -4.97
CA SER A 43 3.43 4.23 -4.67
C SER A 43 3.22 3.69 -3.27
N ASP A 44 2.16 4.12 -2.62
CA ASP A 44 1.75 3.63 -1.32
C ASP A 44 0.23 3.51 -1.22
N GLY A 45 -0.22 2.63 -0.35
CA GLY A 45 -1.65 2.39 -0.17
C GLY A 45 -1.95 1.52 1.04
N ILE A 46 -3.22 1.48 1.38
CA ILE A 46 -3.78 0.63 2.42
C ILE A 46 -4.64 -0.44 1.74
N TYR A 47 -4.41 -1.69 2.12
CA TYR A 47 -5.04 -2.87 1.52
C TYR A 47 -5.78 -3.67 2.57
N ASP A 48 -6.89 -4.28 2.16
CA ASP A 48 -7.64 -5.19 3.01
C ASP A 48 -6.84 -6.47 3.30
N LYS A 49 -6.74 -6.83 4.57
CA LYS A 49 -5.99 -8.01 5.00
C LYS A 49 -6.63 -9.34 4.59
N THR A 50 -7.90 -9.33 4.23
CA THR A 50 -8.64 -10.55 3.91
C THR A 50 -8.44 -10.97 2.46
N ASN A 51 -8.43 -9.99 1.55
CA ASN A 51 -8.42 -10.25 0.11
C ASN A 51 -7.37 -9.46 -0.66
N GLY A 52 -6.63 -8.54 0.01
CA GLY A 52 -5.61 -7.72 -0.61
C GLY A 52 -6.15 -6.58 -1.49
N GLU A 53 -7.46 -6.31 -1.46
CA GLU A 53 -8.04 -5.21 -2.24
C GLU A 53 -7.60 -3.84 -1.72
N LEU A 54 -7.42 -2.90 -2.63
CA LEU A 54 -7.07 -1.52 -2.30
C LEU A 54 -8.21 -0.82 -1.55
N ILE A 55 -7.93 -0.27 -0.39
CA ILE A 55 -8.86 0.54 0.40
C ILE A 55 -8.61 2.03 0.18
N ALA A 56 -7.36 2.47 0.24
CA ALA A 56 -6.96 3.86 0.05
C ALA A 56 -5.55 3.93 -0.54
N GLN A 57 -5.27 5.01 -1.26
CA GLN A 57 -3.97 5.27 -1.89
C GLN A 57 -3.52 6.71 -1.66
N GLY A 58 -2.21 6.96 -1.75
CA GLY A 58 -1.65 8.31 -1.77
C GLY A 58 -2.00 9.06 -3.06
N GLU A 59 -2.05 10.38 -2.97
CA GLU A 59 -2.31 11.26 -4.12
C GLU A 59 -1.06 11.51 -4.97
N LEU A 60 0.11 11.38 -4.36
CA LEU A 60 1.41 11.49 -5.02
C LEU A 60 1.91 10.10 -5.42
N GLY A 61 2.86 10.07 -6.34
CA GLY A 61 3.39 8.81 -6.86
C GLY A 61 2.68 8.32 -8.11
N LEU A 62 3.04 7.14 -8.58
CA LEU A 62 2.54 6.59 -9.84
C LEU A 62 1.29 5.73 -9.63
N PRO A 63 0.12 6.15 -10.12
CA PRO A 63 -1.14 5.40 -9.92
C PRO A 63 -1.10 3.97 -10.46
N VAL A 64 -0.28 3.71 -11.48
CA VAL A 64 -0.14 2.38 -12.08
C VAL A 64 0.35 1.33 -11.08
N PHE A 65 1.24 1.71 -10.18
CA PHE A 65 1.76 0.78 -9.17
C PHE A 65 0.71 0.43 -8.11
N VAL A 66 -0.17 1.36 -7.79
CA VAL A 66 -1.24 1.10 -6.81
C VAL A 66 -2.15 -0.03 -7.28
N GLY A 67 -2.50 -0.03 -8.56
CA GLY A 67 -3.31 -1.11 -9.15
C GLY A 67 -2.60 -2.47 -9.18
N THR A 68 -1.27 -2.50 -9.26
CA THR A 68 -0.48 -3.73 -9.31
C THR A 68 -0.08 -4.25 -7.93
N MET A 69 0.11 -3.37 -6.95
CA MET A 69 0.52 -3.74 -5.59
C MET A 69 -0.46 -4.67 -4.88
N GLN A 70 -1.75 -4.64 -5.24
CA GLN A 70 -2.74 -5.57 -4.69
C GLN A 70 -2.38 -7.03 -4.95
N PHE A 71 -1.79 -7.36 -6.09
CA PHE A 71 -1.40 -8.73 -6.43
C PHE A 71 -0.25 -9.23 -5.56
N GLY A 72 0.75 -8.39 -5.29
CA GLY A 72 1.81 -8.71 -4.33
C GLY A 72 1.27 -8.85 -2.91
N THR A 73 0.35 -7.99 -2.50
CA THR A 73 -0.32 -8.08 -1.21
C THR A 73 -1.13 -9.37 -1.07
N GLN A 74 -1.88 -9.76 -2.10
CA GLN A 74 -2.61 -11.04 -2.14
C GLN A 74 -1.65 -12.22 -2.01
N CYS A 75 -0.54 -12.20 -2.73
CA CYS A 75 0.48 -13.24 -2.64
C CYS A 75 1.04 -13.37 -1.22
N VAL A 76 1.29 -12.27 -0.54
CA VAL A 76 1.73 -12.28 0.87
C VAL A 76 0.66 -12.89 1.77
N ILE A 77 -0.59 -12.48 1.64
CA ILE A 77 -1.71 -12.98 2.44
C ILE A 77 -1.87 -14.50 2.27
N GLU A 78 -1.80 -14.99 1.04
CA GLU A 78 -1.93 -16.43 0.74
C GLU A 78 -0.77 -17.27 1.29
N ARG A 79 0.44 -16.73 1.32
CA ARG A 79 1.66 -17.45 1.72
C ARG A 79 2.01 -17.31 3.18
N ALA A 80 1.68 -16.18 3.79
CA ALA A 80 1.92 -15.91 5.20
C ALA A 80 0.86 -16.60 6.06
N LYS A 81 1.21 -17.74 6.64
CA LYS A 81 0.26 -18.61 7.37
C LYS A 81 -0.26 -18.01 8.68
N ASN A 82 0.41 -17.02 9.27
CA ASN A 82 0.03 -16.43 10.56
C ASN A 82 0.48 -14.96 10.61
N LEU A 83 -0.20 -14.09 9.89
CA LEU A 83 0.01 -12.64 9.95
C LEU A 83 -0.27 -12.11 11.35
N GLN A 84 0.74 -11.54 11.99
CA GLN A 84 0.62 -10.91 13.30
C GLN A 84 0.66 -9.38 13.17
N PRO A 85 0.00 -8.64 14.08
CA PRO A 85 0.11 -7.19 14.12
C PRO A 85 1.58 -6.75 14.22
N GLY A 86 2.01 -5.88 13.30
CA GLY A 86 3.37 -5.37 13.26
C GLY A 86 4.34 -6.15 12.38
N ASP A 87 3.97 -7.32 11.86
CA ASP A 87 4.80 -8.05 10.90
C ASP A 87 5.06 -7.21 9.65
N VAL A 88 6.27 -7.29 9.13
CA VAL A 88 6.70 -6.62 7.91
C VAL A 88 7.07 -7.66 6.86
N TYR A 89 6.52 -7.53 5.69
CA TYR A 89 6.76 -8.42 4.55
C TYR A 89 7.41 -7.66 3.41
N ILE A 90 8.28 -8.35 2.69
CA ILE A 90 8.96 -7.82 1.50
C ILE A 90 8.72 -8.77 0.34
N VAL A 91 8.30 -8.22 -0.79
CA VAL A 91 8.15 -8.95 -2.06
C VAL A 91 8.93 -8.20 -3.13
N ASN A 92 9.81 -8.90 -3.84
CA ASN A 92 10.57 -8.36 -4.97
C ASN A 92 10.57 -9.32 -6.17
N ASP A 93 9.69 -10.30 -6.19
CA ASP A 93 9.55 -11.24 -7.29
C ASP A 93 8.44 -10.78 -8.23
N PRO A 94 8.75 -10.35 -9.48
CA PRO A 94 7.74 -9.88 -10.42
C PRO A 94 6.74 -10.97 -10.83
N TYR A 95 7.09 -12.23 -10.70
CA TYR A 95 6.19 -13.36 -10.98
C TYR A 95 5.22 -13.67 -9.84
N LEU A 96 5.43 -13.05 -8.68
CA LEU A 96 4.56 -13.15 -7.50
C LEU A 96 3.74 -11.88 -7.25
N GLY A 97 3.35 -11.20 -8.30
CA GLY A 97 2.57 -9.96 -8.21
C GLY A 97 3.38 -8.69 -8.15
N GLY A 98 4.69 -8.76 -8.43
CA GLY A 98 5.53 -7.59 -8.64
C GLY A 98 5.30 -6.93 -10.00
N THR A 99 5.93 -5.78 -10.23
CA THR A 99 5.84 -5.02 -11.49
C THR A 99 7.11 -5.13 -12.32
N HIS A 100 8.21 -4.58 -11.83
CA HIS A 100 9.52 -4.64 -12.50
C HIS A 100 10.50 -5.50 -11.71
N LEU A 101 11.58 -5.92 -12.36
CA LEU A 101 12.61 -6.76 -11.73
C LEU A 101 13.31 -6.09 -10.53
N MET A 102 13.35 -4.76 -10.51
CA MET A 102 14.01 -3.98 -9.45
C MET A 102 13.07 -3.46 -8.36
N ASP A 103 11.77 -3.65 -8.54
CA ASP A 103 10.79 -3.13 -7.61
C ASP A 103 10.78 -3.95 -6.32
N VAL A 104 10.62 -3.25 -5.21
CA VAL A 104 10.48 -3.86 -3.89
C VAL A 104 9.18 -3.35 -3.28
N GLN A 105 8.26 -4.25 -3.01
CA GLN A 105 7.04 -3.96 -2.26
C GLN A 105 7.25 -4.32 -0.81
N ILE A 106 6.98 -3.37 0.09
CA ILE A 106 7.06 -3.56 1.54
C ILE A 106 5.67 -3.36 2.12
N GLY A 107 5.21 -4.34 2.88
CA GLY A 107 3.93 -4.28 3.56
C GLY A 107 4.06 -4.49 5.05
N ARG A 108 3.28 -3.76 5.85
CA ARG A 108 3.16 -3.95 7.29
C ARG A 108 1.75 -4.36 7.66
N ALA A 109 1.63 -5.42 8.44
CA ALA A 109 0.34 -5.90 8.94
C ALA A 109 -0.17 -5.03 10.10
N HIS A 110 -1.42 -4.59 9.99
CA HIS A 110 -2.18 -3.87 11.01
C HIS A 110 -3.46 -4.66 11.32
N VAL A 111 -3.33 -5.79 11.94
CA VAL A 111 -4.46 -6.69 12.25
C VAL A 111 -4.86 -6.65 13.71
#